data_bf0259b2fff79e235394b7598a8bb68a
#
_entry.id   bf0259b2fff79e235394b7598a8bb68a
#
_cell.length_a   1.000
_cell.length_b   1.000
_cell.length_c   1.000
_cell.angle_alpha   90.00
_cell.angle_beta   90.00
_cell.angle_gamma   90.00
#
_symmetry.space_group_name_H-M   'P 1'
#
loop_
_entity.id
_entity.type
_entity.pdbx_description
1 polymer ?
#
loop_
_entity_poly.entity_id
_entity_poly.type
_entity_poly.pdbx_seq_one_letter_code
_entity_poly.pdbx_strand_id
1 'polypeptide(L)'
;LEKVSKTSLEKYGTERPTQSQKVKDKQAQTNVKKYGTISALQNKNVNKKTKETMFRKFGVEYSAQNKELRSKQRSKFKYNEIKFDSSWELAYYIWLKDNNIEFEYQPEPLTYLYEQKEHKYFPDFKINNELIEIKGKNWLKLLLEKGTKQEAKYKCMLEHNVKIITDCSKYLQYIKNKYGTNYLRKFKNNK
;
A
#
# COMPACT_ATOMS: atom_id res chain seq x y z
N LEU A 1 -1.28 -1.85 25.88
CA LEU A 1 -0.39 -1.09 24.96
C LEU A 1 0.41 0.00 25.70
N GLU A 2 -0.18 0.72 26.66
CA GLU A 2 0.50 1.77 27.43
C GLU A 2 1.71 1.25 28.26
N LYS A 3 1.60 0.10 28.91
CA LYS A 3 2.71 -0.49 29.70
C LYS A 3 3.94 -0.80 28.82
N VAL A 4 3.73 -1.33 27.61
CA VAL A 4 4.83 -1.70 26.69
C VAL A 4 5.52 -0.43 26.17
N SER A 5 4.76 0.60 25.85
CA SER A 5 5.29 1.89 25.39
C SER A 5 6.10 2.58 26.49
N LYS A 6 5.60 2.59 27.75
CA LYS A 6 6.30 3.17 28.90
C LYS A 6 7.64 2.51 29.15
N THR A 7 7.68 1.18 29.22
CA THR A 7 8.94 0.41 29.40
C THR A 7 9.92 0.62 28.24
N SER A 8 9.42 0.78 27.01
CA SER A 8 10.25 1.07 25.85
C SER A 8 10.86 2.47 25.90
N LEU A 9 10.09 3.45 26.34
CA LEU A 9 10.55 4.83 26.51
C LEU A 9 11.65 4.92 27.57
N GLU A 10 11.44 4.27 28.73
CA GLU A 10 12.40 4.21 29.83
C GLU A 10 13.72 3.52 29.43
N LYS A 11 13.63 2.41 28.66
CA LYS A 11 14.80 1.58 28.33
C LYS A 11 15.56 2.03 27.09
N TYR A 12 14.86 2.59 26.12
CA TYR A 12 15.41 2.89 24.78
C TYR A 12 15.24 4.35 24.35
N GLY A 13 14.54 5.17 25.13
CA GLY A 13 14.25 6.57 24.81
C GLY A 13 13.27 6.76 23.64
N THR A 14 12.55 5.69 23.25
CA THR A 14 11.60 5.69 22.13
C THR A 14 10.37 4.84 22.46
N GLU A 15 9.22 5.16 21.91
CA GLU A 15 7.98 4.41 22.13
C GLU A 15 8.09 2.93 21.70
N ARG A 16 8.95 2.64 20.72
CA ARG A 16 9.23 1.27 20.25
C ARG A 16 10.72 1.02 20.18
N PRO A 17 11.22 -0.12 20.70
CA PRO A 17 12.65 -0.45 20.66
C PRO A 17 13.30 -0.32 19.29
N THR A 18 12.56 -0.67 18.22
CA THR A 18 13.04 -0.62 16.84
C THR A 18 13.24 0.80 16.29
N GLN A 19 12.76 1.83 16.98
CA GLN A 19 13.01 3.24 16.63
C GLN A 19 14.36 3.73 17.18
N SER A 20 14.86 3.10 18.27
CA SER A 20 16.12 3.47 18.90
C SER A 20 17.32 3.18 18.00
N GLN A 21 18.20 4.18 17.84
CA GLN A 21 19.43 4.03 17.03
C GLN A 21 20.33 2.92 17.60
N LYS A 22 20.47 2.84 18.93
CA LYS A 22 21.24 1.77 19.60
C LYS A 22 20.76 0.37 19.22
N VAL A 23 19.44 0.17 19.12
CA VAL A 23 18.87 -1.13 18.72
C VAL A 23 19.13 -1.41 17.24
N LYS A 24 19.01 -0.40 16.38
CA LYS A 24 19.32 -0.52 14.94
C LYS A 24 20.79 -0.88 14.70
N ASP A 25 21.69 -0.21 15.41
CA ASP A 25 23.13 -0.45 15.28
C ASP A 25 23.51 -1.87 15.76
N LYS A 26 22.96 -2.31 16.88
CA LYS A 26 23.15 -3.69 17.37
C LYS A 26 22.60 -4.73 16.38
N GLN A 27 21.46 -4.47 15.77
CA GLN A 27 20.89 -5.34 14.74
C GLN A 27 21.79 -5.38 13.48
N ALA A 28 22.28 -4.21 13.02
CA ALA A 28 23.19 -4.11 11.90
C ALA A 28 24.48 -4.89 12.15
N GLN A 29 25.12 -4.72 13.32
CA GLN A 29 26.32 -5.46 13.72
C GLN A 29 26.08 -6.97 13.75
N THR A 30 24.94 -7.41 14.31
CA THR A 30 24.56 -8.82 14.32
C THR A 30 24.39 -9.39 12.92
N ASN A 31 23.74 -8.62 12.03
CA ASN A 31 23.56 -9.01 10.63
C ASN A 31 24.91 -9.09 9.89
N VAL A 32 25.80 -8.11 10.08
CA VAL A 32 27.14 -8.12 9.48
C VAL A 32 27.92 -9.36 9.96
N LYS A 33 27.91 -9.65 11.26
CA LYS A 33 28.58 -10.85 11.81
C LYS A 33 28.01 -12.15 11.25
N LYS A 34 26.68 -12.23 11.05
CA LYS A 34 26.02 -13.48 10.64
C LYS A 34 25.93 -13.67 9.13
N TYR A 35 25.76 -12.59 8.39
CA TYR A 35 25.43 -12.61 6.97
C TYR A 35 26.43 -11.83 6.10
N GLY A 36 27.39 -11.11 6.69
CA GLY A 36 28.34 -10.25 5.97
C GLY A 36 27.73 -8.97 5.42
N THR A 37 26.49 -8.62 5.81
CA THR A 37 25.75 -7.48 5.26
C THR A 37 24.89 -6.83 6.36
N ILE A 38 24.61 -5.54 6.24
CA ILE A 38 23.80 -4.78 7.21
C ILE A 38 22.37 -5.33 7.31
N SER A 39 21.82 -5.80 6.19
CA SER A 39 20.52 -6.47 6.15
C SER A 39 20.68 -7.90 5.63
N ALA A 40 20.06 -8.87 6.28
CA ALA A 40 20.14 -10.28 5.88
C ALA A 40 19.72 -10.51 4.40
N LEU A 41 18.76 -9.75 3.89
CA LEU A 41 18.29 -9.87 2.50
C LEU A 41 19.28 -9.32 1.45
N GLN A 42 20.30 -8.53 1.85
CA GLN A 42 21.37 -8.11 0.96
C GLN A 42 22.38 -9.25 0.69
N ASN A 43 22.42 -10.26 1.57
CA ASN A 43 23.22 -11.45 1.31
C ASN A 43 22.60 -12.27 0.18
N LYS A 44 23.39 -12.54 -0.88
CA LYS A 44 22.91 -13.24 -2.10
C LYS A 44 22.32 -14.62 -1.79
N ASN A 45 22.92 -15.38 -0.88
CA ASN A 45 22.44 -16.72 -0.52
C ASN A 45 21.11 -16.68 0.23
N VAL A 46 20.95 -15.72 1.16
CA VAL A 46 19.71 -15.54 1.91
C VAL A 46 18.60 -15.09 0.97
N ASN A 47 18.90 -14.14 0.05
CA ASN A 47 17.93 -13.65 -0.92
C ASN A 47 17.48 -14.78 -1.87
N LYS A 48 18.43 -15.59 -2.39
CA LYS A 48 18.14 -16.75 -3.23
C LYS A 48 17.22 -17.74 -2.52
N LYS A 49 17.53 -18.15 -1.28
CA LYS A 49 16.68 -19.06 -0.47
C LYS A 49 15.29 -18.48 -0.22
N THR A 50 15.19 -17.16 -0.02
CA THR A 50 13.90 -16.50 0.18
C THR A 50 13.04 -16.57 -1.09
N LYS A 51 13.62 -16.29 -2.26
CA LYS A 51 12.95 -16.42 -3.56
C LYS A 51 12.50 -17.85 -3.85
N GLU A 52 13.38 -18.82 -3.66
CA GLU A 52 13.07 -20.25 -3.84
C GLU A 52 11.91 -20.69 -2.93
N THR A 53 11.90 -20.23 -1.68
CA THR A 53 10.81 -20.52 -0.74
C THR A 53 9.50 -19.88 -1.19
N MET A 54 9.54 -18.63 -1.65
CA MET A 54 8.38 -17.94 -2.19
C MET A 54 7.84 -18.63 -3.45
N PHE A 55 8.73 -19.01 -4.36
CA PHE A 55 8.35 -19.73 -5.57
C PHE A 55 7.69 -21.07 -5.27
N ARG A 56 8.29 -21.86 -4.37
CA ARG A 56 7.75 -23.16 -3.95
C ARG A 56 6.36 -23.05 -3.30
N LYS A 57 6.14 -22.01 -2.47
CA LYS A 57 4.87 -21.85 -1.73
C LYS A 57 3.78 -21.16 -2.52
N PHE A 58 4.11 -20.24 -3.40
CA PHE A 58 3.15 -19.32 -4.01
C PHE A 58 3.32 -19.15 -5.53
N GLY A 59 4.26 -19.87 -6.15
CA GLY A 59 4.53 -19.83 -7.59
C GLY A 59 5.15 -18.50 -8.07
N VAL A 60 5.67 -17.65 -7.16
CA VAL A 60 6.23 -16.33 -7.48
C VAL A 60 7.53 -16.08 -6.72
N GLU A 61 8.47 -15.34 -7.29
CA GLU A 61 9.72 -14.97 -6.61
C GLU A 61 9.50 -13.93 -5.49
N TYR A 62 8.51 -13.05 -5.65
CA TYR A 62 8.22 -11.97 -4.70
C TYR A 62 6.73 -11.93 -4.35
N SER A 63 6.41 -11.67 -3.10
CA SER A 63 5.02 -11.55 -2.62
C SER A 63 4.19 -10.52 -3.39
N ALA A 64 4.84 -9.46 -3.89
CA ALA A 64 4.18 -8.43 -4.70
C ALA A 64 3.67 -8.93 -6.07
N GLN A 65 4.16 -10.06 -6.57
CA GLN A 65 3.71 -10.67 -7.82
C GLN A 65 2.44 -11.52 -7.63
N ASN A 66 2.14 -11.95 -6.41
CA ASN A 66 0.95 -12.72 -6.10
C ASN A 66 -0.17 -11.81 -5.60
N LYS A 67 -1.30 -11.76 -6.35
CA LYS A 67 -2.43 -10.86 -6.06
C LYS A 67 -3.01 -11.09 -4.65
N GLU A 68 -3.14 -12.33 -4.22
CA GLU A 68 -3.70 -12.68 -2.91
C GLU A 68 -2.77 -12.25 -1.76
N LEU A 69 -1.48 -12.57 -1.86
CA LEU A 69 -0.48 -12.15 -0.86
C LEU A 69 -0.38 -10.62 -0.78
N ARG A 70 -0.38 -9.96 -1.94
CA ARG A 70 -0.35 -8.50 -2.02
C ARG A 70 -1.56 -7.87 -1.36
N SER A 71 -2.75 -8.41 -1.58
CA SER A 71 -3.98 -7.92 -0.96
C SER A 71 -3.97 -8.10 0.57
N LYS A 72 -3.44 -9.24 1.07
CA LYS A 72 -3.28 -9.50 2.50
C LYS A 72 -2.29 -8.53 3.19
N GLN A 73 -1.26 -8.11 2.46
CA GLN A 73 -0.23 -7.21 3.00
C GLN A 73 -0.62 -5.73 2.94
N ARG A 74 -1.36 -5.31 1.92
CA ARG A 74 -1.65 -3.89 1.62
C ARG A 74 -3.00 -3.41 2.14
N SER A 75 -4.02 -4.27 2.16
CA SER A 75 -5.34 -3.81 2.57
C SER A 75 -5.32 -3.33 4.03
N LYS A 76 -5.59 -2.04 4.21
CA LYS A 76 -5.66 -1.41 5.53
C LYS A 76 -7.05 -1.45 6.12
N PHE A 77 -8.06 -1.63 5.28
CA PHE A 77 -9.47 -1.61 5.66
C PHE A 77 -10.22 -2.77 5.00
N LYS A 78 -11.24 -3.32 5.69
CA LYS A 78 -12.17 -4.31 5.16
C LYS A 78 -13.59 -3.87 5.46
N TYR A 79 -14.40 -3.70 4.41
CA TYR A 79 -15.81 -3.30 4.51
C TYR A 79 -16.63 -4.17 3.55
N ASN A 80 -17.67 -4.83 4.06
CA ASN A 80 -18.52 -5.77 3.29
C ASN A 80 -17.68 -6.74 2.43
N GLU A 81 -16.74 -7.45 3.05
CA GLU A 81 -15.81 -8.41 2.43
C GLU A 81 -14.83 -7.79 1.40
N ILE A 82 -14.99 -6.53 1.03
CA ILE A 82 -14.11 -5.80 0.12
C ILE A 82 -12.93 -5.20 0.90
N LYS A 83 -11.75 -5.27 0.31
CA LYS A 83 -10.51 -4.77 0.89
C LYS A 83 -10.08 -3.47 0.22
N PHE A 84 -9.71 -2.49 1.04
CA PHE A 84 -9.27 -1.17 0.59
C PHE A 84 -7.85 -0.87 1.09
N ASP A 85 -7.04 -0.26 0.24
CA ASP A 85 -5.66 0.10 0.55
C ASP A 85 -5.58 1.41 1.37
N SER A 86 -6.60 2.24 1.32
CA SER A 86 -6.65 3.52 2.05
C SER A 86 -8.04 3.83 2.61
N SER A 87 -8.07 4.70 3.65
CA SER A 87 -9.33 5.25 4.16
C SER A 87 -10.03 6.18 3.15
N TRP A 88 -9.30 6.74 2.19
CA TRP A 88 -9.83 7.59 1.14
C TRP A 88 -10.64 6.79 0.12
N GLU A 89 -10.09 5.66 -0.35
CA GLU A 89 -10.82 4.71 -1.20
C GLU A 89 -12.09 4.21 -0.52
N LEU A 90 -11.99 3.81 0.76
CA LEU A 90 -13.15 3.35 1.52
C LEU A 90 -14.21 4.47 1.69
N ALA A 91 -13.80 5.70 1.99
CA ALA A 91 -14.71 6.83 2.12
C ALA A 91 -15.42 7.13 0.80
N TYR A 92 -14.69 7.10 -0.30
CA TYR A 92 -15.23 7.31 -1.65
C TYR A 92 -16.22 6.20 -2.03
N TYR A 93 -15.86 4.94 -1.77
CA TYR A 93 -16.72 3.77 -1.98
C TYR A 93 -18.05 3.89 -1.23
N ILE A 94 -18.02 4.22 0.07
CA ILE A 94 -19.23 4.38 0.88
C ILE A 94 -20.06 5.55 0.35
N TRP A 95 -19.41 6.67 0.01
CA TRP A 95 -20.11 7.83 -0.56
C TRP A 95 -20.83 7.48 -1.87
N LEU A 96 -20.19 6.73 -2.78
CA LEU A 96 -20.82 6.27 -4.02
C LEU A 96 -22.05 5.39 -3.73
N LYS A 97 -21.92 4.42 -2.82
CA LYS A 97 -23.03 3.54 -2.42
C LYS A 97 -24.20 4.32 -1.81
N ASP A 98 -23.91 5.23 -0.91
CA ASP A 98 -24.91 6.04 -0.23
C ASP A 98 -25.70 6.99 -1.14
N ASN A 99 -25.09 7.39 -2.27
CA ASN A 99 -25.70 8.25 -3.27
C ASN A 99 -26.27 7.46 -4.47
N ASN A 100 -26.34 6.12 -4.37
CA ASN A 100 -26.85 5.23 -5.41
C ASN A 100 -26.16 5.46 -6.79
N ILE A 101 -24.87 5.78 -6.76
CA ILE A 101 -24.08 5.94 -7.99
C ILE A 101 -23.58 4.55 -8.39
N GLU A 102 -23.86 4.14 -9.63
CA GLU A 102 -23.33 2.90 -10.18
C GLU A 102 -21.84 3.03 -10.46
N PHE A 103 -21.07 2.04 -10.02
CA PHE A 103 -19.61 2.00 -10.23
C PHE A 103 -19.08 0.57 -10.16
N GLU A 104 -17.93 0.38 -10.77
CA GLU A 104 -17.11 -0.82 -10.64
C GLU A 104 -15.89 -0.50 -9.77
N TYR A 105 -15.64 -1.32 -8.74
CA TYR A 105 -14.46 -1.21 -7.89
C TYR A 105 -13.35 -2.12 -8.38
N GLN A 106 -12.15 -1.58 -8.58
CA GLN A 106 -11.00 -2.25 -9.20
C GLN A 106 -11.36 -2.90 -10.55
N PRO A 107 -11.74 -2.08 -11.56
CA PRO A 107 -12.08 -2.56 -12.90
C PRO A 107 -10.90 -3.29 -13.55
N GLU A 108 -11.11 -3.78 -14.78
CA GLU A 108 -10.06 -4.45 -15.54
C GLU A 108 -8.78 -3.62 -15.62
N PRO A 109 -7.62 -4.28 -15.43
CA PRO A 109 -6.35 -3.58 -15.39
C PRO A 109 -5.93 -3.06 -16.76
N LEU A 110 -5.30 -1.89 -16.76
CA LEU A 110 -4.57 -1.36 -17.90
C LEU A 110 -3.16 -1.95 -17.94
N THR A 111 -2.65 -2.21 -19.14
CA THR A 111 -1.29 -2.71 -19.36
C THR A 111 -0.38 -1.58 -19.82
N TYR A 112 0.84 -1.52 -19.28
CA TYR A 112 1.87 -0.57 -19.69
C TYR A 112 3.24 -1.23 -19.75
N LEU A 113 4.15 -0.69 -20.57
CA LEU A 113 5.51 -1.17 -20.70
C LEU A 113 6.46 -0.37 -19.80
N TYR A 114 7.36 -1.08 -19.13
CA TYR A 114 8.50 -0.50 -18.45
C TYR A 114 9.70 -1.47 -18.51
N GLU A 115 10.86 -0.98 -18.95
CA GLU A 115 12.07 -1.81 -19.17
C GLU A 115 11.79 -3.07 -20.02
N GLN A 116 11.06 -2.89 -21.14
CA GLN A 116 10.66 -3.96 -22.06
C GLN A 116 9.79 -5.08 -21.44
N LYS A 117 9.20 -4.82 -20.26
CA LYS A 117 8.30 -5.75 -19.58
C LYS A 117 6.90 -5.17 -19.46
N GLU A 118 5.92 -6.01 -19.65
CA GLU A 118 4.54 -5.67 -19.40
C GLU A 118 4.24 -5.61 -17.90
N HIS A 119 3.54 -4.56 -17.50
CA HIS A 119 3.04 -4.36 -16.15
C HIS A 119 1.56 -4.03 -16.18
N LYS A 120 0.85 -4.46 -15.14
CA LYS A 120 -0.57 -4.16 -14.96
C LYS A 120 -0.78 -3.03 -13.96
N TYR A 121 -1.64 -2.10 -14.30
CA TYR A 121 -2.14 -1.05 -13.45
C TYR A 121 -3.63 -1.26 -13.23
N PHE A 122 -4.07 -1.24 -11.98
CA PHE A 122 -5.47 -1.39 -11.58
C PHE A 122 -5.98 -0.04 -11.13
N PRO A 123 -6.89 0.60 -11.88
CA PRO A 123 -7.61 1.78 -11.42
C PRO A 123 -8.43 1.46 -10.17
N ASP A 124 -8.67 2.47 -9.32
CA ASP A 124 -9.45 2.23 -8.10
C ASP A 124 -10.94 2.06 -8.39
N PHE A 125 -11.50 2.89 -9.30
CA PHE A 125 -12.93 2.86 -9.65
C PHE A 125 -13.15 3.12 -11.15
N LYS A 126 -14.34 2.70 -11.63
CA LYS A 126 -14.89 3.09 -12.93
C LYS A 126 -16.33 3.55 -12.73
N ILE A 127 -16.66 4.75 -13.22
CA ILE A 127 -17.99 5.36 -13.15
C ILE A 127 -18.33 5.92 -14.54
N ASN A 128 -19.44 5.50 -15.13
CA ASN A 128 -19.88 5.96 -16.45
C ASN A 128 -18.75 5.94 -17.51
N ASN A 129 -17.98 4.86 -17.57
CA ASN A 129 -16.79 4.70 -18.41
C ASN A 129 -15.57 5.60 -18.07
N GLU A 130 -15.64 6.45 -17.07
CA GLU A 130 -14.49 7.22 -16.56
C GLU A 130 -13.72 6.38 -15.53
N LEU A 131 -12.42 6.16 -15.76
CA LEU A 131 -11.53 5.51 -14.81
C LEU A 131 -11.05 6.52 -13.77
N ILE A 132 -11.05 6.11 -12.49
CA ILE A 132 -10.72 6.98 -11.36
C ILE A 132 -9.65 6.33 -10.51
N GLU A 133 -8.64 7.11 -10.15
CA GLU A 133 -7.57 6.76 -9.22
C GLU A 133 -7.58 7.73 -8.03
N ILE A 134 -7.50 7.20 -6.81
CA ILE A 134 -7.43 8.00 -5.59
C ILE A 134 -6.00 8.02 -5.06
N LYS A 135 -5.35 9.17 -5.07
CA LYS A 135 -3.96 9.32 -4.61
C LYS A 135 -3.75 10.60 -3.82
N GLY A 136 -2.97 10.51 -2.75
CA GLY A 136 -2.56 11.69 -2.00
C GLY A 136 -1.58 12.58 -2.79
N LYS A 137 -1.55 13.88 -2.48
CA LYS A 137 -0.72 14.89 -3.17
C LYS A 137 0.77 14.54 -3.22
N ASN A 138 1.30 13.89 -2.18
CA ASN A 138 2.71 13.50 -2.13
C ASN A 138 3.07 12.41 -3.16
N TRP A 139 2.10 11.62 -3.60
CA TRP A 139 2.33 10.59 -4.61
C TRP A 139 2.53 11.20 -6.00
N LEU A 140 1.90 12.33 -6.31
CA LEU A 140 2.11 13.04 -7.59
C LEU A 140 3.57 13.42 -7.81
N LYS A 141 4.31 13.77 -6.76
CA LYS A 141 5.75 14.08 -6.85
C LYS A 141 6.56 12.88 -7.35
N LEU A 142 6.21 11.67 -6.91
CA LEU A 142 6.88 10.43 -7.33
C LEU A 142 6.56 10.06 -8.79
N LEU A 143 5.41 10.49 -9.32
CA LEU A 143 5.03 10.22 -10.71
C LEU A 143 5.85 11.02 -11.72
N LEU A 144 6.36 12.17 -11.31
CA LEU A 144 7.12 13.09 -12.16
C LEU A 144 8.61 12.74 -12.20
N GLU A 145 9.04 11.72 -11.47
CA GLU A 145 10.41 11.24 -11.45
C GLU A 145 10.73 10.49 -12.75
N LYS A 146 11.49 11.13 -13.64
CA LYS A 146 11.80 10.63 -14.99
C LYS A 146 12.53 9.28 -14.97
N GLY A 147 12.25 8.44 -15.95
CA GLY A 147 12.85 7.12 -16.12
C GLY A 147 12.42 6.07 -15.11
N THR A 148 11.39 6.35 -14.30
CA THR A 148 10.91 5.42 -13.28
C THR A 148 9.69 4.62 -13.76
N LYS A 149 9.46 3.47 -13.13
CA LYS A 149 8.23 2.69 -13.32
C LYS A 149 6.96 3.50 -12.99
N GLN A 150 7.06 4.46 -12.08
CA GLN A 150 5.94 5.31 -11.70
C GLN A 150 5.60 6.30 -12.82
N GLU A 151 6.62 6.86 -13.49
CA GLU A 151 6.39 7.68 -14.69
C GLU A 151 5.70 6.88 -15.80
N ALA A 152 6.17 5.66 -16.08
CA ALA A 152 5.53 4.80 -17.09
C ALA A 152 4.07 4.50 -16.74
N LYS A 153 3.78 4.19 -15.46
CA LYS A 153 2.42 4.03 -14.96
C LYS A 153 1.59 5.30 -15.16
N TYR A 154 2.15 6.47 -14.88
CA TYR A 154 1.45 7.76 -15.03
C TYR A 154 1.14 8.07 -16.48
N LYS A 155 2.08 7.80 -17.41
CA LYS A 155 1.81 7.94 -18.85
C LYS A 155 0.64 7.08 -19.29
N CYS A 156 0.60 5.82 -18.85
CA CYS A 156 -0.56 4.95 -19.10
C CYS A 156 -1.86 5.53 -18.54
N MET A 157 -1.84 6.14 -17.36
CA MET A 157 -3.03 6.80 -16.80
C MET A 157 -3.48 7.98 -17.67
N LEU A 158 -2.56 8.78 -18.18
CA LEU A 158 -2.88 9.91 -19.09
C LEU A 158 -3.44 9.42 -20.43
N GLU A 159 -2.82 8.41 -21.04
CA GLU A 159 -3.26 7.81 -22.31
C GLU A 159 -4.69 7.27 -22.22
N HIS A 160 -5.10 6.77 -21.06
CA HIS A 160 -6.45 6.24 -20.81
C HIS A 160 -7.38 7.25 -20.12
N ASN A 161 -7.01 8.52 -20.07
CA ASN A 161 -7.80 9.60 -19.46
C ASN A 161 -8.25 9.28 -18.02
N VAL A 162 -7.39 8.63 -17.23
CA VAL A 162 -7.71 8.31 -15.83
C VAL A 162 -7.78 9.59 -15.00
N LYS A 163 -8.92 9.83 -14.37
CA LYS A 163 -9.13 10.95 -13.47
C LYS A 163 -8.48 10.67 -12.11
N ILE A 164 -7.55 11.53 -11.69
CA ILE A 164 -6.86 11.40 -10.41
C ILE A 164 -7.52 12.31 -9.37
N ILE A 165 -8.07 11.71 -8.31
CA ILE A 165 -8.62 12.44 -7.17
C ILE A 165 -7.52 12.56 -6.10
N THR A 166 -7.02 13.79 -5.90
CA THR A 166 -5.94 14.09 -4.93
C THR A 166 -6.44 14.70 -3.64
N ASP A 167 -7.73 15.00 -3.55
CA ASP A 167 -8.39 15.53 -2.36
C ASP A 167 -9.70 14.79 -2.08
N CYS A 168 -9.72 14.03 -1.01
CA CYS A 168 -10.88 13.29 -0.53
C CYS A 168 -11.57 13.94 0.69
N SER A 169 -11.23 15.19 1.01
CA SER A 169 -11.74 15.89 2.20
C SER A 169 -13.27 15.93 2.25
N LYS A 170 -13.93 16.17 1.12
CA LYS A 170 -15.40 16.18 1.03
C LYS A 170 -16.02 14.83 1.36
N TYR A 171 -15.42 13.72 0.93
CA TYR A 171 -15.92 12.37 1.20
C TYR A 171 -15.69 11.97 2.65
N LEU A 172 -14.54 12.32 3.21
CA LEU A 172 -14.24 12.11 4.62
C LEU A 172 -15.17 12.93 5.53
N GLN A 173 -15.47 14.18 5.16
CA GLN A 173 -16.41 15.01 5.89
C GLN A 173 -17.85 14.47 5.80
N TYR A 174 -18.28 13.99 4.63
CA TYR A 174 -19.56 13.30 4.46
C TYR A 174 -19.68 12.11 5.42
N ILE A 175 -18.68 11.23 5.46
CA ILE A 175 -18.66 10.06 6.35
C ILE A 175 -18.73 10.50 7.82
N LYS A 176 -17.95 11.52 8.18
CA LYS A 176 -17.95 12.06 9.55
C LYS A 176 -19.32 12.59 9.95
N ASN A 177 -19.99 13.32 9.07
CA ASN A 177 -21.30 13.92 9.34
C ASN A 177 -22.41 12.85 9.43
N LYS A 178 -22.40 11.85 8.53
CA LYS A 178 -23.44 10.82 8.44
C LYS A 178 -23.27 9.70 9.48
N TYR A 179 -22.04 9.27 9.73
CA TYR A 179 -21.72 8.07 10.50
C TYR A 179 -20.88 8.31 11.76
N GLY A 180 -20.36 9.52 11.95
CA GLY A 180 -19.52 9.90 13.07
C GLY A 180 -18.02 9.81 12.80
N THR A 181 -17.23 10.51 13.61
CA THR A 181 -15.78 10.75 13.41
C THR A 181 -14.93 9.48 13.32
N ASN A 182 -15.33 8.41 14.00
CA ASN A 182 -14.52 7.18 14.08
C ASN A 182 -15.07 6.06 13.20
N TYR A 183 -16.05 6.33 12.34
CA TYR A 183 -16.73 5.27 11.58
C TYR A 183 -15.76 4.41 10.75
N LEU A 184 -14.88 5.02 9.96
CA LEU A 184 -13.94 4.28 9.13
C LEU A 184 -12.94 3.44 9.94
N ARG A 185 -12.64 3.82 11.18
CA ARG A 185 -11.70 3.08 12.04
C ARG A 185 -12.22 1.69 12.42
N LYS A 186 -13.55 1.48 12.43
CA LYS A 186 -14.17 0.19 12.70
C LYS A 186 -13.78 -0.88 11.68
N PHE A 187 -13.46 -0.46 10.46
CA PHE A 187 -13.11 -1.33 9.34
C PHE A 187 -11.61 -1.49 9.15
N LYS A 188 -10.80 -0.88 10.02
CA LYS A 188 -9.36 -1.02 9.97
C LYS A 188 -8.96 -2.45 10.33
N ASN A 189 -8.22 -3.11 9.43
CA ASN A 189 -7.65 -4.42 9.72
C ASN A 189 -6.63 -4.27 10.86
N ASN A 190 -7.00 -4.71 12.05
CA ASN A 190 -6.06 -4.89 13.14
C ASN A 190 -5.22 -6.14 12.81
N LYS A 191 -3.97 -5.92 12.42
CA LYS A 191 -2.96 -6.98 12.33
C LYS A 191 -2.35 -7.22 13.69
#